data_2e160aa33dc81fc59001fe38cdad62aa
#
_entry.id   2e160aa33dc81fc59001fe38cdad62aa
#
_cell.length_a   1.000
_cell.length_b   1.000
_cell.length_c   1.000
_cell.angle_alpha   90.00
_cell.angle_beta   90.00
_cell.angle_gamma   90.00
#
_symmetry.space_group_name_H-M   'P 1'
#
loop_
_entity.id
_entity.type
_entity.pdbx_description
1 polymer ?
#
loop_
_entity_poly.entity_id
_entity_poly.type
_entity_poly.pdbx_seq_one_letter_code
_entity_poly.pdbx_strand_id
1 'polypeptide(L)'
;MVQLIKPTVDLQPAYLSFYEEWKASEEIMIPWVIEKDPSDFPAMVQSLLDAEKGIGLKENWVPDSTYWLVDEEYRILGAVNIRHTLSEYLFNAGGHIGYGVRPSERQKGYATKMLALALEETKKLGINSVLVCCDAVNTASDKTIRNNGGVADIDFVEDNGNVIK
;
A
#
# COMPACT_ATOMS: atom_id res chain seq x y z
N MET A 1 7.32 -18.03 -6.00
CA MET A 1 6.43 -17.71 -4.88
C MET A 1 6.75 -16.33 -4.34
N VAL A 2 5.74 -15.54 -4.02
CA VAL A 2 5.94 -14.18 -3.48
C VAL A 2 5.59 -14.13 -2.00
N GLN A 3 6.16 -13.15 -1.30
CA GLN A 3 5.89 -12.95 0.12
C GLN A 3 5.95 -11.46 0.47
N LEU A 4 5.30 -11.09 1.58
CA LEU A 4 5.41 -9.76 2.14
C LEU A 4 6.52 -9.76 3.20
N ILE A 5 7.37 -8.75 3.15
CA ILE A 5 8.41 -8.52 4.15
C ILE A 5 8.34 -7.10 4.67
N LYS A 6 8.85 -6.87 5.86
CA LYS A 6 8.98 -5.51 6.39
C LYS A 6 10.12 -4.78 5.69
N PRO A 7 10.07 -3.44 5.60
CA PRO A 7 11.18 -2.68 5.05
C PRO A 7 12.49 -3.00 5.76
N THR A 8 13.56 -3.13 4.97
CA THR A 8 14.88 -3.44 5.51
C THR A 8 15.96 -2.75 4.70
N VAL A 9 17.02 -2.29 5.38
CA VAL A 9 18.17 -1.68 4.73
C VAL A 9 18.93 -2.65 3.84
N ASP A 10 18.74 -3.95 4.06
CA ASP A 10 19.43 -5.00 3.29
C ASP A 10 19.01 -5.03 1.81
N LEU A 11 17.87 -4.43 1.49
CA LEU A 11 17.33 -4.42 0.12
C LEU A 11 17.45 -3.06 -0.56
N GLN A 12 18.41 -2.24 -0.18
CA GLN A 12 18.56 -0.90 -0.77
C GLN A 12 18.63 -0.91 -2.30
N PRO A 13 19.50 -1.72 -2.96
CA PRO A 13 19.53 -1.73 -4.43
C PRO A 13 18.19 -2.14 -5.05
N ALA A 14 17.54 -3.15 -4.48
CA ALA A 14 16.25 -3.64 -4.97
C ALA A 14 15.17 -2.56 -4.85
N TYR A 15 15.15 -1.85 -3.73
CA TYR A 15 14.18 -0.77 -3.52
C TYR A 15 14.43 0.42 -4.44
N LEU A 16 15.68 0.80 -4.65
CA LEU A 16 16.01 1.91 -5.56
C LEU A 16 15.56 1.60 -6.99
N SER A 17 15.73 0.35 -7.44
CA SER A 17 15.24 -0.08 -8.75
C SER A 17 13.71 0.07 -8.84
N PHE A 18 12.99 -0.35 -7.82
CA PHE A 18 11.55 -0.22 -7.71
C PHE A 18 11.11 1.26 -7.73
N TYR A 19 11.77 2.09 -6.93
CA TYR A 19 11.46 3.51 -6.81
C TYR A 19 11.70 4.25 -8.13
N GLU A 20 12.83 4.00 -8.79
CA GLU A 20 13.18 4.66 -10.03
C GLU A 20 12.24 4.28 -11.18
N GLU A 21 11.81 3.03 -11.22
CA GLU A 21 10.84 2.60 -12.24
C GLU A 21 9.50 3.32 -12.07
N TRP A 22 9.01 3.45 -10.83
CA TRP A 22 7.80 4.20 -10.56
C TRP A 22 7.94 5.67 -10.96
N LYS A 23 9.06 6.30 -10.60
CA LYS A 23 9.33 7.69 -10.97
C LYS A 23 9.38 7.89 -12.48
N ALA A 24 10.03 7.00 -13.19
CA ALA A 24 10.15 7.07 -14.64
C ALA A 24 8.80 6.92 -15.34
N SER A 25 7.82 6.25 -14.71
CA SER A 25 6.49 6.08 -15.27
C SER A 25 5.66 7.37 -15.26
N GLU A 26 6.04 8.35 -14.44
CA GLU A 26 5.32 9.62 -14.20
C GLU A 26 3.92 9.41 -13.62
N GLU A 27 3.58 8.20 -13.20
CA GLU A 27 2.30 7.91 -12.55
C GLU A 27 2.33 8.28 -11.07
N ILE A 28 1.15 8.50 -10.49
CA ILE A 28 1.02 8.72 -9.05
C ILE A 28 1.49 7.47 -8.32
N MET A 29 2.40 7.64 -7.37
CA MET A 29 2.97 6.55 -6.60
C MET A 29 2.02 6.12 -5.49
N ILE A 30 1.60 4.87 -5.51
CA ILE A 30 0.65 4.29 -4.56
C ILE A 30 1.25 3.00 -3.98
N PRO A 31 1.21 2.79 -2.66
CA PRO A 31 0.71 3.70 -1.61
C PRO A 31 1.63 4.90 -1.41
N TRP A 32 1.11 5.92 -0.73
CA TRP A 32 1.84 7.19 -0.56
C TRP A 32 3.25 7.03 0.03
N VAL A 33 3.47 6.00 0.84
CA VAL A 33 4.76 5.77 1.51
C VAL A 33 5.91 5.55 0.53
N ILE A 34 5.63 5.12 -0.70
CA ILE A 34 6.67 4.92 -1.72
C ILE A 34 7.13 6.22 -2.35
N GLU A 35 6.44 7.34 -2.08
CA GLU A 35 6.89 8.66 -2.49
C GLU A 35 8.03 9.19 -1.63
N LYS A 36 8.27 8.60 -0.46
CA LYS A 36 9.34 9.05 0.42
C LYS A 36 10.69 9.01 -0.28
N ASP A 37 11.48 10.07 -0.06
CA ASP A 37 12.80 10.19 -0.67
C ASP A 37 13.74 9.10 -0.11
N PRO A 38 14.28 8.22 -0.97
CA PRO A 38 15.18 7.15 -0.53
C PRO A 38 16.66 7.56 -0.47
N SER A 39 16.99 8.84 -0.57
CA SER A 39 18.38 9.33 -0.56
C SER A 39 19.12 8.94 0.72
N ASP A 40 18.47 9.07 1.87
CA ASP A 40 18.97 8.52 3.13
C ASP A 40 18.16 7.26 3.42
N PHE A 41 18.58 6.15 2.82
CA PHE A 41 17.82 4.91 2.86
C PHE A 41 17.61 4.39 4.29
N PRO A 42 18.62 4.34 5.16
CA PRO A 42 18.40 3.89 6.54
C PRO A 42 17.38 4.75 7.28
N ALA A 43 17.41 6.07 7.09
CA ALA A 43 16.44 6.97 7.74
C ALA A 43 15.03 6.74 7.20
N MET A 44 14.89 6.53 5.88
CA MET A 44 13.58 6.22 5.29
C MET A 44 13.01 4.92 5.85
N VAL A 45 13.81 3.84 5.89
CA VAL A 45 13.39 2.55 6.45
C VAL A 45 12.98 2.72 7.91
N GLN A 46 13.78 3.45 8.69
CA GLN A 46 13.48 3.67 10.11
C GLN A 46 12.14 4.41 10.27
N SER A 47 11.87 5.40 9.40
CA SER A 47 10.60 6.13 9.47
C SER A 47 9.40 5.23 9.20
N LEU A 48 9.54 4.27 8.29
CA LEU A 48 8.47 3.30 8.00
C LEU A 48 8.23 2.37 9.19
N LEU A 49 9.30 1.91 9.83
CA LEU A 49 9.19 1.04 11.02
C LEU A 49 8.66 1.80 12.22
N ASP A 50 9.01 3.06 12.38
CA ASP A 50 8.52 3.92 13.46
C ASP A 50 7.01 4.16 13.33
N ALA A 51 6.50 4.29 12.12
CA ALA A 51 5.08 4.51 11.87
C ALA A 51 4.21 3.37 12.44
N GLU A 52 4.71 2.14 12.46
CA GLU A 52 3.99 1.02 13.07
C GLU A 52 3.75 1.24 14.56
N LYS A 53 4.64 1.97 15.21
CA LYS A 53 4.60 2.24 16.65
C LYS A 53 3.96 3.60 16.96
N GLY A 54 3.48 4.30 15.93
CA GLY A 54 2.91 5.64 16.09
C GLY A 54 3.94 6.73 16.32
N ILE A 55 5.21 6.49 16.00
CA ILE A 55 6.30 7.45 16.21
C ILE A 55 6.48 8.30 14.96
N GLY A 56 6.60 9.61 15.14
CA GLY A 56 6.87 10.54 14.04
C GLY A 56 5.68 10.80 13.12
N LEU A 57 4.48 10.49 13.55
CA LEU A 57 3.27 10.73 12.76
C LEU A 57 2.87 12.20 12.81
N LYS A 58 2.31 12.68 11.69
CA LYS A 58 1.67 13.99 11.63
C LYS A 58 0.39 13.96 12.47
N GLU A 59 -0.06 15.15 12.88
CA GLU A 59 -1.33 15.30 13.61
C GLU A 59 -2.47 14.67 12.81
N ASN A 60 -3.35 13.96 13.50
CA ASN A 60 -4.52 13.24 12.93
C ASN A 60 -4.17 12.05 12.04
N TRP A 61 -2.90 11.67 11.93
CA TRP A 61 -2.51 10.45 11.23
C TRP A 61 -2.53 9.27 12.20
N VAL A 62 -2.76 8.07 11.66
CA VAL A 62 -2.84 6.84 12.45
C VAL A 62 -1.59 5.98 12.22
N PRO A 63 -1.24 5.09 13.18
CA PRO A 63 -0.16 4.12 12.96
C PRO A 63 -0.43 3.27 11.73
N ASP A 64 0.63 2.97 10.98
CA ASP A 64 0.54 2.16 9.78
C ASP A 64 1.75 1.24 9.65
N SER A 65 1.55 0.11 8.98
CA SER A 65 2.59 -0.85 8.67
C SER A 65 2.82 -0.90 7.18
N THR A 66 4.07 -0.83 6.75
CA THR A 66 4.45 -0.97 5.35
C THR A 66 5.10 -2.32 5.13
N TYR A 67 4.73 -2.97 4.03
CA TYR A 67 5.32 -4.24 3.60
C TYR A 67 5.72 -4.12 2.13
N TRP A 68 6.78 -4.81 1.76
CA TRP A 68 7.21 -4.95 0.36
C TRP A 68 6.90 -6.36 -0.11
N LEU A 69 6.31 -6.47 -1.30
CA LEU A 69 6.09 -7.76 -1.95
C LEU A 69 7.34 -8.11 -2.72
N VAL A 70 7.96 -9.25 -2.39
CA VAL A 70 9.19 -9.69 -3.04
C VAL A 70 9.01 -11.09 -3.63
N ASP A 71 9.77 -11.38 -4.69
CA ASP A 71 9.86 -12.71 -5.28
C ASP A 71 10.98 -13.53 -4.61
N GLU A 72 11.28 -14.70 -5.15
CA GLU A 72 12.29 -15.61 -4.60
C GLU A 72 13.70 -15.03 -4.65
N GLU A 73 13.96 -14.09 -5.56
CA GLU A 73 15.23 -13.39 -5.69
C GLU A 73 15.28 -12.07 -4.92
N TYR A 74 14.26 -11.79 -4.13
CA TYR A 74 14.09 -10.55 -3.36
C TYR A 74 13.99 -9.30 -4.24
N ARG A 75 13.49 -9.46 -5.47
CA ARG A 75 13.12 -8.31 -6.30
C ARG A 75 11.82 -7.74 -5.77
N ILE A 76 11.76 -6.43 -5.58
CA ILE A 76 10.55 -5.79 -5.07
C ILE A 76 9.54 -5.58 -6.20
N LEU A 77 8.39 -6.22 -6.08
CA LEU A 77 7.33 -6.20 -7.09
C LEU A 77 6.24 -5.18 -6.76
N GLY A 78 6.07 -4.87 -5.49
CA GLY A 78 5.05 -3.94 -5.05
C GLY A 78 5.21 -3.57 -3.60
N ALA A 79 4.34 -2.68 -3.14
CA ALA A 79 4.31 -2.26 -1.75
C ALA A 79 2.87 -2.15 -1.28
N VAL A 80 2.65 -2.41 0.01
CA VAL A 80 1.34 -2.27 0.65
C VAL A 80 1.52 -1.55 1.97
N ASN A 81 0.57 -0.66 2.27
CA ASN A 81 0.51 0.07 3.53
C ASN A 81 -0.81 -0.25 4.22
N ILE A 82 -0.72 -0.67 5.49
CA ILE A 82 -1.88 -1.05 6.28
C ILE A 82 -2.03 -0.05 7.42
N ARG A 83 -3.15 0.68 7.44
CA ARG A 83 -3.49 1.61 8.52
C ARG A 83 -4.17 0.83 9.63
N HIS A 84 -3.69 1.00 10.87
CA HIS A 84 -4.16 0.19 11.99
C HIS A 84 -5.56 0.58 12.44
N THR A 85 -5.95 1.84 12.24
CA THR A 85 -7.28 2.36 12.54
C THR A 85 -7.73 3.30 11.41
N LEU A 86 -8.98 3.75 11.44
CA LEU A 86 -9.50 4.69 10.45
C LEU A 86 -9.70 6.07 11.06
N SER A 87 -9.12 7.11 10.42
CA SER A 87 -9.52 8.49 10.65
C SER A 87 -10.75 8.78 9.77
N GLU A 88 -11.37 9.95 9.93
CA GLU A 88 -12.49 10.35 9.09
C GLU A 88 -12.12 10.31 7.60
N TYR A 89 -10.94 10.86 7.24
CA TYR A 89 -10.46 10.84 5.87
C TYR A 89 -10.29 9.40 5.35
N LEU A 90 -9.66 8.53 6.13
CA LEU A 90 -9.41 7.15 5.73
C LEU A 90 -10.72 6.36 5.57
N PHE A 91 -11.70 6.62 6.44
CA PHE A 91 -13.02 5.99 6.31
C PHE A 91 -13.68 6.34 4.98
N ASN A 92 -13.57 7.60 4.55
CA ASN A 92 -14.22 8.08 3.32
C ASN A 92 -13.42 7.78 2.05
N ALA A 93 -12.09 7.88 2.08
CA ALA A 93 -11.30 7.90 0.85
C ALA A 93 -10.06 7.01 0.85
N GLY A 94 -9.46 6.70 2.01
CA GLY A 94 -8.19 5.98 2.07
C GLY A 94 -8.30 4.51 2.45
N GLY A 95 -9.22 4.16 3.36
CA GLY A 95 -9.38 2.82 3.88
C GLY A 95 -8.22 2.34 4.74
N HIS A 96 -8.23 1.06 5.12
CA HIS A 96 -7.16 0.42 5.88
C HIS A 96 -5.94 0.09 5.02
N ILE A 97 -6.13 -0.23 3.74
CA ILE A 97 -5.06 -0.75 2.88
C ILE A 97 -4.88 0.11 1.63
N GLY A 98 -3.64 0.57 1.42
CA GLY A 98 -3.21 1.13 0.15
C GLY A 98 -2.12 0.24 -0.44
N TYR A 99 -2.16 -0.03 -1.74
CA TYR A 99 -1.21 -0.94 -2.38
C TYR A 99 -0.93 -0.51 -3.80
N GLY A 100 0.25 -0.92 -4.31
CA GLY A 100 0.63 -0.67 -5.69
C GLY A 100 1.67 -1.68 -6.17
N VAL A 101 1.64 -1.97 -7.47
CA VAL A 101 2.55 -2.90 -8.13
C VAL A 101 3.46 -2.11 -9.05
N ARG A 102 4.76 -2.46 -9.10
CA ARG A 102 5.70 -1.79 -9.99
C ARG A 102 5.22 -1.91 -11.45
N PRO A 103 5.38 -0.85 -12.26
CA PRO A 103 4.75 -0.79 -13.58
C PRO A 103 5.04 -1.99 -14.49
N SER A 104 6.27 -2.49 -14.51
CA SER A 104 6.66 -3.61 -15.39
C SER A 104 6.07 -4.95 -14.97
N GLU A 105 5.50 -5.06 -13.77
CA GLU A 105 4.99 -6.32 -13.21
C GLU A 105 3.47 -6.36 -13.12
N ARG A 106 2.78 -5.38 -13.71
CA ARG A 106 1.32 -5.34 -13.72
C ARG A 106 0.72 -6.40 -14.63
N GLN A 107 -0.57 -6.72 -14.40
CA GLN A 107 -1.33 -7.70 -15.17
C GLN A 107 -0.78 -9.14 -15.06
N LYS A 108 -0.09 -9.44 -13.96
CA LYS A 108 0.45 -10.77 -13.67
C LYS A 108 -0.17 -11.38 -12.42
N GLY A 109 -1.21 -10.74 -11.85
CA GLY A 109 -1.90 -11.23 -10.66
C GLY A 109 -1.23 -10.88 -9.34
N TYR A 110 -0.17 -10.08 -9.33
CA TYR A 110 0.53 -9.72 -8.10
C TYR A 110 -0.30 -8.87 -7.16
N ALA A 111 -1.12 -7.95 -7.69
CA ALA A 111 -1.98 -7.12 -6.84
C ALA A 111 -2.98 -7.97 -6.06
N THR A 112 -3.61 -8.94 -6.72
CA THR A 112 -4.54 -9.87 -6.06
C THR A 112 -3.82 -10.68 -4.98
N LYS A 113 -2.64 -11.20 -5.28
CA LYS A 113 -1.85 -11.97 -4.33
C LYS A 113 -1.40 -11.12 -3.15
N MET A 114 -0.93 -9.89 -3.43
CA MET A 114 -0.48 -8.95 -2.40
C MET A 114 -1.61 -8.56 -1.46
N LEU A 115 -2.80 -8.29 -1.99
CA LEU A 115 -3.96 -7.96 -1.16
C LEU A 115 -4.36 -9.16 -0.29
N ALA A 116 -4.34 -10.37 -0.82
CA ALA A 116 -4.62 -11.58 -0.04
C ALA A 116 -3.65 -11.72 1.14
N LEU A 117 -2.36 -11.50 0.91
CA LEU A 117 -1.34 -11.56 1.95
C LEU A 117 -1.53 -10.42 2.97
N ALA A 118 -1.89 -9.23 2.50
CA ALA A 118 -2.17 -8.09 3.38
C ALA A 118 -3.36 -8.35 4.29
N LEU A 119 -4.40 -9.02 3.79
CA LEU A 119 -5.56 -9.38 4.61
C LEU A 119 -5.18 -10.35 5.74
N GLU A 120 -4.23 -11.24 5.54
CA GLU A 120 -3.70 -12.06 6.61
C GLU A 120 -3.02 -11.22 7.70
N GLU A 121 -2.28 -10.19 7.30
CA GLU A 121 -1.63 -9.28 8.25
C GLU A 121 -2.66 -8.45 9.04
N THR A 122 -3.77 -8.04 8.41
CA THR A 122 -4.84 -7.30 9.11
C THR A 122 -5.49 -8.16 10.19
N LYS A 123 -5.63 -9.46 9.97
CA LYS A 123 -6.14 -10.38 10.99
C LYS A 123 -5.23 -10.41 12.19
N LYS A 124 -3.92 -10.43 12.00
CA LYS A 124 -2.92 -10.41 13.08
C LYS A 124 -2.99 -9.11 13.89
N LEU A 125 -3.43 -8.01 13.27
CA LEU A 125 -3.61 -6.72 13.94
C LEU A 125 -4.97 -6.62 14.65
N GLY A 126 -5.82 -7.63 14.55
CA GLY A 126 -7.15 -7.63 15.18
C GLY A 126 -8.21 -6.86 14.40
N ILE A 127 -7.96 -6.56 13.13
CA ILE A 127 -8.92 -5.86 12.28
C ILE A 127 -9.86 -6.91 11.67
N ASN A 128 -11.12 -6.92 12.13
CA ASN A 128 -12.11 -7.91 11.69
C ASN A 128 -12.80 -7.54 10.39
N SER A 129 -13.02 -6.23 10.17
CA SER A 129 -13.63 -5.72 8.95
C SER A 129 -12.66 -4.73 8.31
N VAL A 130 -12.18 -5.04 7.11
CA VAL A 130 -11.18 -4.24 6.41
C VAL A 130 -11.87 -3.40 5.35
N LEU A 131 -11.62 -2.09 5.38
CA LEU A 131 -12.08 -1.17 4.36
C LEU A 131 -10.95 -0.93 3.35
N VAL A 132 -11.24 -1.17 2.07
CA VAL A 132 -10.30 -0.90 0.98
C VAL A 132 -10.98 0.03 -0.01
N CYS A 133 -10.33 1.15 -0.30
CA CYS A 133 -10.87 2.16 -1.20
C CYS A 133 -10.08 2.22 -2.51
N CYS A 134 -10.75 2.59 -3.59
CA CYS A 134 -10.11 2.90 -4.86
C CYS A 134 -10.91 3.98 -5.58
N ASP A 135 -10.27 4.67 -6.52
CA ASP A 135 -10.99 5.58 -7.39
C ASP A 135 -11.98 4.80 -8.26
N ALA A 136 -13.16 5.37 -8.52
CA ALA A 136 -14.19 4.69 -9.31
C ALA A 136 -13.69 4.32 -10.71
N VAL A 137 -12.78 5.14 -11.27
CA VAL A 137 -12.20 4.90 -12.59
C VAL A 137 -11.08 3.85 -12.59
N ASN A 138 -10.59 3.45 -11.42
CA ASN A 138 -9.54 2.44 -11.30
C ASN A 138 -10.17 1.04 -11.31
N THR A 139 -10.55 0.56 -12.50
CA THR A 139 -11.21 -0.73 -12.67
C THR A 139 -10.34 -1.91 -12.29
N ALA A 140 -9.02 -1.81 -12.46
CA ALA A 140 -8.08 -2.86 -12.08
C ALA A 140 -8.07 -3.07 -10.55
N SER A 141 -8.06 -1.99 -9.76
CA SER A 141 -8.10 -2.08 -8.31
C SER A 141 -9.46 -2.58 -7.81
N ASP A 142 -10.56 -2.10 -8.39
CA ASP A 142 -11.91 -2.57 -8.05
C ASP A 142 -12.00 -4.09 -8.27
N LYS A 143 -11.50 -4.59 -9.39
CA LYS A 143 -11.46 -6.02 -9.70
C LYS A 143 -10.60 -6.80 -8.70
N THR A 144 -9.43 -6.27 -8.34
CA THR A 144 -8.53 -6.89 -7.36
C THR A 144 -9.24 -7.05 -6.00
N ILE A 145 -9.94 -6.02 -5.56
CA ILE A 145 -10.68 -6.05 -4.29
C ILE A 145 -11.78 -7.10 -4.35
N ARG A 146 -12.56 -7.13 -5.42
CA ARG A 146 -13.66 -8.08 -5.59
C ARG A 146 -13.15 -9.53 -5.68
N ASN A 147 -12.01 -9.75 -6.33
CA ASN A 147 -11.38 -11.08 -6.42
C ASN A 147 -10.94 -11.61 -5.04
N ASN A 148 -10.77 -10.73 -4.06
CA ASN A 148 -10.47 -11.10 -2.68
C ASN A 148 -11.72 -11.11 -1.78
N GLY A 149 -12.91 -11.15 -2.37
CA GLY A 149 -14.16 -11.24 -1.62
C GLY A 149 -14.71 -9.89 -1.15
N GLY A 150 -14.18 -8.79 -1.69
CA GLY A 150 -14.66 -7.46 -1.34
C GLY A 150 -16.10 -7.22 -1.80
N VAL A 151 -16.86 -6.54 -0.95
CA VAL A 151 -18.25 -6.15 -1.23
C VAL A 151 -18.33 -4.64 -1.24
N ALA A 152 -18.96 -4.09 -2.28
CA ALA A 152 -19.09 -2.64 -2.42
C ALA A 152 -19.92 -2.03 -1.29
N ASP A 153 -19.45 -0.89 -0.78
CA ASP A 153 -20.15 -0.05 0.16
C ASP A 153 -20.52 1.26 -0.53
N ILE A 154 -20.93 2.26 0.22
CA ILE A 154 -21.36 3.55 -0.33
C ILE A 154 -20.15 4.28 -0.94
N ASP A 155 -20.33 4.79 -2.17
CA ASP A 155 -19.31 5.60 -2.83
C ASP A 155 -19.19 6.97 -2.13
N PHE A 156 -17.97 7.50 -2.11
CA PHE A 156 -17.69 8.83 -1.58
C PHE A 156 -17.25 9.74 -2.74
N VAL A 157 -17.76 10.95 -2.78
CA VAL A 157 -17.39 11.94 -3.80
C VAL A 157 -16.49 12.99 -3.15
N GLU A 158 -15.26 13.11 -3.67
CA GLU A 158 -14.31 14.12 -3.20
C GLU A 158 -14.70 15.52 -3.73
N ASP A 159 -14.15 16.56 -3.10
CA ASP A 159 -14.43 17.96 -3.47
C ASP A 159 -14.13 18.27 -4.94
N ASN A 160 -13.15 17.55 -5.53
CA ASN A 160 -12.80 17.70 -6.94
C ASN A 160 -13.71 16.92 -7.89
N GLY A 161 -14.74 16.25 -7.37
CA GLY A 161 -15.68 15.44 -8.16
C GLY A 161 -15.22 13.99 -8.39
N ASN A 162 -14.03 13.61 -7.91
CA ASN A 162 -13.55 12.23 -8.03
C ASN A 162 -14.37 11.31 -7.11
N VAL A 163 -14.75 10.13 -7.61
CA VAL A 163 -15.57 9.16 -6.88
C VAL A 163 -14.69 8.05 -6.32
N ILE A 164 -14.84 7.79 -5.01
CA ILE A 164 -14.12 6.73 -4.29
C ILE A 164 -15.09 5.60 -3.96
N LYS A 165 -14.74 4.37 -4.30
CA LYS A 165 -15.52 3.17 -3.99
C LYS A 165 -15.01 2.45 -2.76
#